data_cab6c24c10adc337e18b44335c670bf9
#
_entry.id   cab6c24c10adc337e18b44335c670bf9
#
_cell.length_a   1.000
_cell.length_b   1.000
_cell.length_c   1.000
_cell.angle_alpha   90.00
_cell.angle_beta   90.00
_cell.angle_gamma   90.00
#
_symmetry.space_group_name_H-M   'P 1'
#
loop_
_entity.id
_entity.type
_entity.pdbx_description
1 polymer ?
#
loop_
_entity_poly.entity_id
_entity_poly.type
_entity_poly.pdbx_seq_one_letter_code
_entity_poly.pdbx_strand_id
1 'polypeptide(L)'
;MCIRDRLIVSKKTIKNNGIYGVIVNSGNANACTGTKGIRAVEKTISKAADFTNLKKNNFFVSSTGIIGIQLDVNKITNNFDRLFNNLHVKNIKDFAEAIMTTDKYYKIKKSEISIGTKKGSIIGIAKGAGMIHPNMATMLCYLLTDIKFDTKTFKNFINRAVDSTFNCISVDGEMSTNDTVLGLSNGLLGNKKINDKSPQANKIYKSIENIFYGLSKDIVLDGEGSTKICKIIVKGAKNSRDSKRIARNIANSLLFKTALFGSDPNWGR
;
A
#
# COMPACT_ATOMS: atom_id res chain seq x y z
N MET A 1 -8.73 -20.90 5.03
CA MET A 1 -8.55 -19.77 4.07
C MET A 1 -9.30 -18.58 4.62
N CYS A 2 -8.58 -17.58 5.16
CA CYS A 2 -9.22 -16.38 5.70
C CYS A 2 -9.92 -15.64 4.56
N ILE A 3 -11.24 -15.50 4.65
CA ILE A 3 -12.02 -14.74 3.68
C ILE A 3 -11.73 -13.27 3.93
N ARG A 4 -11.13 -12.63 2.95
CA ARG A 4 -10.80 -11.19 2.95
C ARG A 4 -12.06 -10.42 2.58
N ASP A 5 -12.98 -10.26 3.54
CA ASP A 5 -14.34 -9.79 3.28
C ASP A 5 -14.37 -8.46 2.49
N ARG A 6 -13.59 -7.48 2.91
CA ARG A 6 -13.50 -6.20 2.19
C ARG A 6 -12.84 -6.30 0.79
N LEU A 7 -11.87 -7.21 0.60
CA LEU A 7 -11.19 -7.34 -0.70
C LEU A 7 -12.11 -7.90 -1.78
N ILE A 8 -13.13 -8.67 -1.40
CA ILE A 8 -14.13 -9.18 -2.33
C ILE A 8 -14.92 -8.02 -2.95
N VAL A 9 -15.37 -7.07 -2.12
CA VAL A 9 -16.10 -5.89 -2.59
C VAL A 9 -15.17 -4.97 -3.38
N SER A 10 -14.00 -4.66 -2.84
CA SER A 10 -13.03 -3.74 -3.47
C SER A 10 -12.50 -4.24 -4.82
N LYS A 11 -12.32 -5.55 -5.01
CA LYS A 11 -11.95 -6.14 -6.31
C LYS A 11 -13.03 -5.97 -7.38
N LYS A 12 -14.32 -5.96 -7.01
CA LYS A 12 -15.41 -5.65 -7.92
C LYS A 12 -15.37 -4.17 -8.32
N THR A 13 -15.11 -3.29 -7.37
CA THR A 13 -15.02 -1.84 -7.59
C THR A 13 -13.90 -1.45 -8.57
N ILE A 14 -12.70 -2.04 -8.43
CA ILE A 14 -11.55 -1.73 -9.31
C ILE A 14 -11.82 -2.07 -10.80
N LYS A 15 -12.69 -3.03 -11.08
CA LYS A 15 -13.05 -3.38 -12.48
C LYS A 15 -13.85 -2.28 -13.17
N ASN A 16 -14.50 -1.42 -12.40
CA ASN A 16 -15.25 -0.28 -12.90
C ASN A 16 -14.32 0.95 -12.88
N ASN A 17 -13.93 1.46 -14.05
CA ASN A 17 -13.14 2.67 -14.16
C ASN A 17 -13.88 3.84 -13.48
N GLY A 18 -13.21 4.56 -12.55
CA GLY A 18 -13.78 5.74 -11.90
C GLY A 18 -13.92 5.61 -10.39
N ILE A 19 -12.80 5.31 -9.68
CA ILE A 19 -12.75 5.46 -8.23
C ILE A 19 -12.56 6.94 -7.92
N TYR A 20 -13.49 7.51 -7.17
CA TYR A 20 -13.50 8.92 -6.77
C TYR A 20 -13.12 9.11 -5.29
N GLY A 21 -13.28 8.07 -4.48
CA GLY A 21 -12.95 8.12 -3.06
C GLY A 21 -12.36 6.83 -2.52
N VAL A 22 -11.48 6.99 -1.54
CA VAL A 22 -10.91 5.88 -0.76
C VAL A 22 -11.26 6.13 0.70
N ILE A 23 -11.90 5.15 1.34
CA ILE A 23 -12.24 5.18 2.75
C ILE A 23 -11.35 4.14 3.44
N VAL A 24 -10.62 4.59 4.46
CA VAL A 24 -9.71 3.73 5.20
C VAL A 24 -10.05 3.78 6.68
N ASN A 25 -10.19 2.62 7.32
CA ASN A 25 -10.23 2.55 8.76
C ASN A 25 -9.02 1.77 9.31
N SER A 26 -8.51 2.24 10.45
CA SER A 26 -7.49 1.56 11.26
C SER A 26 -8.09 1.01 12.55
N GLY A 27 -7.35 0.12 13.22
CA GLY A 27 -7.75 -0.53 14.47
C GLY A 27 -8.58 -1.81 14.29
N ASN A 28 -9.27 -2.00 13.16
CA ASN A 28 -10.02 -3.20 12.82
C ASN A 28 -9.80 -3.58 11.37
N ALA A 29 -9.35 -4.80 11.12
CA ALA A 29 -9.02 -5.28 9.78
C ALA A 29 -10.25 -5.64 8.93
N ASN A 30 -11.42 -5.79 9.55
CA ASN A 30 -12.63 -6.32 8.92
C ASN A 30 -12.33 -7.59 8.10
N ALA A 31 -11.63 -8.51 8.70
CA ALA A 31 -11.20 -9.79 8.12
C ALA A 31 -11.63 -10.94 9.03
N CYS A 32 -11.98 -12.08 8.46
CA CYS A 32 -12.56 -13.24 9.15
C CYS A 32 -13.88 -12.93 9.86
N THR A 33 -14.66 -11.98 9.35
CA THR A 33 -15.92 -11.48 9.90
C THR A 33 -17.17 -11.96 9.14
N GLY A 34 -16.95 -12.71 8.05
CA GLY A 34 -17.98 -13.34 7.23
C GLY A 34 -18.93 -12.32 6.57
N THR A 35 -20.19 -12.71 6.38
CA THR A 35 -21.18 -11.86 5.72
C THR A 35 -21.46 -10.54 6.44
N LYS A 36 -21.27 -10.49 7.77
CA LYS A 36 -21.40 -9.25 8.54
C LYS A 36 -20.33 -8.24 8.15
N GLY A 37 -19.09 -8.68 7.94
CA GLY A 37 -18.00 -7.83 7.46
C GLY A 37 -18.25 -7.28 6.05
N ILE A 38 -18.80 -8.09 5.14
CA ILE A 38 -19.20 -7.63 3.80
C ILE A 38 -20.28 -6.54 3.91
N ARG A 39 -21.33 -6.77 4.71
CA ARG A 39 -22.40 -5.79 4.95
C ARG A 39 -21.87 -4.48 5.56
N ALA A 40 -20.88 -4.56 6.44
CA ALA A 40 -20.24 -3.36 7.01
C ALA A 40 -19.54 -2.51 5.92
N VAL A 41 -18.84 -3.15 4.98
CA VAL A 41 -18.25 -2.45 3.81
C VAL A 41 -19.33 -1.83 2.95
N GLU A 42 -20.40 -2.57 2.61
CA GLU A 42 -21.50 -2.09 1.79
C GLU A 42 -22.21 -0.90 2.45
N LYS A 43 -22.44 -0.94 3.78
CA LYS A 43 -23.02 0.18 4.55
C LYS A 43 -22.12 1.41 4.51
N THR A 44 -20.80 1.24 4.66
CA THR A 44 -19.82 2.32 4.55
C THR A 44 -19.87 2.97 3.16
N ILE A 45 -19.86 2.16 2.10
CA ILE A 45 -19.90 2.64 0.71
C ILE A 45 -21.24 3.33 0.43
N SER A 46 -22.37 2.79 0.91
CA SER A 46 -23.69 3.40 0.72
C SER A 46 -23.73 4.79 1.35
N LYS A 47 -23.28 4.91 2.61
CA LYS A 47 -23.25 6.21 3.29
C LYS A 47 -22.39 7.23 2.57
N ALA A 48 -21.21 6.81 2.05
CA ALA A 48 -20.37 7.68 1.25
C ALA A 48 -21.02 8.13 -0.06
N ALA A 49 -21.70 7.21 -0.74
CA ALA A 49 -22.41 7.49 -1.98
C ALA A 49 -23.56 8.49 -1.76
N ASP A 50 -24.36 8.26 -0.72
CA ASP A 50 -25.48 9.13 -0.35
C ASP A 50 -24.98 10.55 0.01
N PHE A 51 -23.86 10.63 0.75
CA PHE A 51 -23.30 11.89 1.17
C PHE A 51 -22.71 12.74 0.01
N THR A 52 -22.18 12.07 -1.01
CA THR A 52 -21.49 12.72 -2.14
C THR A 52 -22.30 12.83 -3.41
N ASN A 53 -23.49 12.23 -3.47
CA ASN A 53 -24.26 12.02 -4.70
C ASN A 53 -23.50 11.25 -5.80
N LEU A 54 -22.54 10.40 -5.39
CA LEU A 54 -21.78 9.52 -6.27
C LEU A 54 -22.32 8.09 -6.23
N LYS A 55 -21.90 7.28 -7.18
CA LYS A 55 -22.32 5.87 -7.21
C LYS A 55 -21.50 5.05 -6.20
N LYS A 56 -22.12 4.00 -5.63
CA LYS A 56 -21.45 3.08 -4.69
C LYS A 56 -20.14 2.49 -5.24
N ASN A 57 -20.09 2.18 -6.53
CA ASN A 57 -18.91 1.64 -7.19
C ASN A 57 -17.79 2.69 -7.46
N ASN A 58 -17.96 3.93 -7.01
CA ASN A 58 -16.93 4.96 -7.03
C ASN A 58 -16.06 4.99 -5.77
N PHE A 59 -16.36 4.14 -4.78
CA PHE A 59 -15.63 4.11 -3.52
C PHE A 59 -14.85 2.81 -3.31
N PHE A 60 -13.59 2.95 -2.93
CA PHE A 60 -12.74 1.85 -2.50
C PHE A 60 -12.61 1.88 -0.98
N VAL A 61 -12.78 0.73 -0.33
CA VAL A 61 -12.64 0.64 1.13
C VAL A 61 -11.42 -0.18 1.49
N SER A 62 -10.63 0.31 2.43
CA SER A 62 -9.51 -0.38 3.05
C SER A 62 -9.68 -0.45 4.56
N SER A 63 -9.18 -1.52 5.16
CA SER A 63 -9.22 -1.71 6.62
C SER A 63 -7.91 -2.34 7.08
N THR A 64 -7.45 -1.99 8.28
CA THR A 64 -6.26 -2.54 8.92
C THR A 64 -6.43 -2.59 10.42
N GLY A 65 -5.83 -3.57 11.10
CA GLY A 65 -5.88 -3.74 12.54
C GLY A 65 -6.27 -5.16 12.95
N ILE A 66 -7.01 -5.31 14.02
CA ILE A 66 -7.37 -6.59 14.64
C ILE A 66 -8.25 -7.42 13.69
N ILE A 67 -7.93 -8.72 13.60
CA ILE A 67 -8.60 -9.72 12.77
C ILE A 67 -9.64 -10.47 13.63
N GLY A 68 -10.77 -10.88 13.05
CA GLY A 68 -11.78 -11.72 13.70
C GLY A 68 -12.82 -10.97 14.55
N ILE A 69 -12.64 -9.66 14.76
CA ILE A 69 -13.60 -8.83 15.48
C ILE A 69 -14.49 -8.08 14.49
N GLN A 70 -15.81 -8.06 14.75
CA GLN A 70 -16.76 -7.34 13.92
C GLN A 70 -16.49 -5.84 13.93
N LEU A 71 -16.49 -5.23 12.74
CA LEU A 71 -16.33 -3.79 12.59
C LEU A 71 -17.60 -3.06 13.07
N ASP A 72 -17.44 -2.17 14.04
CA ASP A 72 -18.51 -1.23 14.39
C ASP A 72 -18.60 -0.14 13.31
N VAL A 73 -19.39 -0.43 12.28
CA VAL A 73 -19.55 0.45 11.14
C VAL A 73 -20.19 1.80 11.50
N ASN A 74 -20.92 1.89 12.62
CA ASN A 74 -21.56 3.13 13.05
C ASN A 74 -20.49 4.18 13.42
N LYS A 75 -19.35 3.74 13.98
CA LYS A 75 -18.20 4.65 14.22
C LYS A 75 -17.70 5.34 12.97
N ILE A 76 -17.83 4.69 11.82
CA ILE A 76 -17.46 5.28 10.53
C ILE A 76 -18.60 6.13 10.01
N THR A 77 -19.80 5.54 9.89
CA THR A 77 -20.94 6.19 9.21
C THR A 77 -21.46 7.44 9.92
N ASN A 78 -21.36 7.49 11.25
CA ASN A 78 -21.80 8.66 12.04
C ASN A 78 -20.79 9.82 12.00
N ASN A 79 -19.59 9.60 11.48
CA ASN A 79 -18.55 10.63 11.38
C ASN A 79 -18.30 11.12 9.94
N PHE A 80 -19.19 10.79 8.98
CA PHE A 80 -18.99 11.19 7.59
C PHE A 80 -18.94 12.70 7.41
N ASP A 81 -19.82 13.47 8.08
CA ASP A 81 -19.80 14.94 8.04
C ASP A 81 -18.42 15.48 8.46
N ARG A 82 -17.88 14.97 9.56
CA ARG A 82 -16.56 15.36 10.06
C ARG A 82 -15.45 14.98 9.08
N LEU A 83 -15.53 13.79 8.50
CA LEU A 83 -14.53 13.32 7.51
C LEU A 83 -14.53 14.21 6.28
N PHE A 84 -15.70 14.52 5.74
CA PHE A 84 -15.81 15.37 4.53
C PHE A 84 -15.40 16.80 4.77
N ASN A 85 -15.79 17.40 5.88
CA ASN A 85 -15.42 18.78 6.22
C ASN A 85 -13.90 18.95 6.41
N ASN A 86 -13.19 17.85 6.69
CA ASN A 86 -11.73 17.84 6.83
C ASN A 86 -10.98 17.40 5.56
N LEU A 87 -11.67 17.12 4.45
CA LEU A 87 -11.01 16.80 3.18
C LEU A 87 -10.30 18.04 2.62
N HIS A 88 -8.98 18.08 2.79
CA HIS A 88 -8.15 19.16 2.28
C HIS A 88 -6.77 18.63 1.88
N VAL A 89 -6.19 19.20 0.81
CA VAL A 89 -4.87 18.78 0.30
C VAL A 89 -3.73 18.93 1.32
N LYS A 90 -3.88 19.81 2.30
CA LYS A 90 -2.90 19.99 3.39
C LYS A 90 -2.95 18.88 4.44
N ASN A 91 -4.04 18.12 4.52
CA ASN A 91 -4.28 17.10 5.54
C ASN A 91 -3.75 15.72 5.15
N ILE A 92 -2.82 15.65 4.20
CA ILE A 92 -2.21 14.38 3.77
C ILE A 92 -1.43 13.68 4.90
N LYS A 93 -0.86 14.47 5.81
CA LYS A 93 -0.17 13.97 7.01
C LYS A 93 -1.17 13.33 7.96
N ASP A 94 -2.30 13.97 8.22
CA ASP A 94 -3.37 13.46 9.09
C ASP A 94 -3.92 12.14 8.55
N PHE A 95 -4.07 12.02 7.21
CA PHE A 95 -4.43 10.75 6.59
C PHE A 95 -3.37 9.66 6.84
N ALA A 96 -2.09 10.00 6.68
CA ALA A 96 -1.00 9.05 6.88
C ALA A 96 -0.87 8.59 8.33
N GLU A 97 -1.14 9.46 9.30
CA GLU A 97 -1.21 9.14 10.72
C GLU A 97 -2.45 8.29 11.05
N ALA A 98 -3.61 8.64 10.50
CA ALA A 98 -4.88 7.95 10.77
C ALA A 98 -4.90 6.49 10.30
N ILE A 99 -4.09 6.11 9.31
CA ILE A 99 -4.02 4.73 8.82
C ILE A 99 -3.03 3.85 9.60
N MET A 100 -2.25 4.41 10.51
CA MET A 100 -1.28 3.68 11.34
C MET A 100 -1.99 2.74 12.33
N THR A 101 -1.26 1.70 12.77
CA THR A 101 -1.68 0.80 13.85
C THR A 101 -0.57 0.67 14.89
N THR A 102 0.41 -0.18 14.64
CA THR A 102 1.60 -0.38 15.48
C THR A 102 2.81 0.42 14.97
N ASP A 103 2.61 1.15 13.88
CA ASP A 103 3.62 2.04 13.31
C ASP A 103 4.05 3.12 14.30
N LYS A 104 5.35 3.41 14.40
CA LYS A 104 5.92 4.45 15.26
C LYS A 104 5.86 5.83 14.62
N TYR A 105 5.85 5.89 13.27
CA TYR A 105 5.79 7.12 12.50
C TYR A 105 5.08 6.92 11.16
N TYR A 106 4.50 8.01 10.64
CA TYR A 106 3.86 8.01 9.34
C TYR A 106 4.89 7.98 8.20
N LYS A 107 4.53 7.38 7.06
CA LYS A 107 5.43 7.17 5.92
C LYS A 107 4.86 7.83 4.68
N ILE A 108 5.52 8.91 4.23
CA ILE A 108 5.16 9.67 3.02
C ILE A 108 6.42 9.88 2.19
N LYS A 109 6.35 9.63 0.90
CA LYS A 109 7.39 9.98 -0.08
C LYS A 109 6.76 10.76 -1.22
N LYS A 110 7.48 11.77 -1.73
CA LYS A 110 7.01 12.65 -2.81
C LYS A 110 8.08 12.73 -3.90
N SER A 111 7.63 12.91 -5.13
CA SER A 111 8.49 13.20 -6.27
C SER A 111 7.78 14.10 -7.26
N GLU A 112 8.53 14.99 -7.90
CA GLU A 112 8.07 15.82 -8.99
C GLU A 112 8.74 15.38 -10.29
N ILE A 113 8.01 15.41 -11.39
CA ILE A 113 8.49 15.01 -12.71
C ILE A 113 8.06 16.03 -13.75
N SER A 114 9.03 16.48 -14.56
CA SER A 114 8.73 17.32 -15.72
C SER A 114 8.18 16.46 -16.87
N ILE A 115 7.02 16.86 -17.38
CA ILE A 115 6.33 16.28 -18.55
C ILE A 115 6.07 17.41 -19.54
N GLY A 116 6.98 17.56 -20.51
CA GLY A 116 7.02 18.77 -21.33
C GLY A 116 7.31 19.99 -20.47
N THR A 117 6.47 21.01 -20.59
CA THR A 117 6.57 22.24 -19.79
C THR A 117 5.88 22.16 -18.42
N LYS A 118 5.19 21.04 -18.12
CA LYS A 118 4.42 20.87 -16.88
C LYS A 118 5.21 20.06 -15.84
N LYS A 119 4.94 20.33 -14.57
CA LYS A 119 5.48 19.54 -13.45
C LYS A 119 4.36 18.68 -12.86
N GLY A 120 4.48 17.37 -13.01
CA GLY A 120 3.58 16.40 -12.40
C GLY A 120 4.07 15.98 -11.02
N SER A 121 3.15 15.68 -10.12
CA SER A 121 3.41 15.22 -8.76
C SER A 121 3.06 13.75 -8.59
N ILE A 122 3.91 13.03 -7.84
CA ILE A 122 3.65 11.66 -7.39
C ILE A 122 3.87 11.62 -5.89
N ILE A 123 2.88 11.12 -5.15
CA ILE A 123 2.93 11.01 -3.70
C ILE A 123 2.61 9.55 -3.33
N GLY A 124 3.48 8.93 -2.56
CA GLY A 124 3.24 7.63 -1.95
C GLY A 124 3.03 7.78 -0.45
N ILE A 125 2.02 7.10 0.07
CA ILE A 125 1.71 7.01 1.50
C ILE A 125 1.63 5.53 1.83
N ALA A 126 2.32 5.08 2.89
CA ALA A 126 2.24 3.71 3.33
C ALA A 126 2.17 3.58 4.84
N LYS A 127 1.63 2.46 5.31
CA LYS A 127 1.68 2.01 6.69
C LYS A 127 2.05 0.54 6.76
N GLY A 128 2.69 0.14 7.85
CA GLY A 128 3.06 -1.23 8.16
C GLY A 128 4.29 -1.26 9.07
N ALA A 129 4.28 -2.14 10.06
CA ALA A 129 5.38 -2.37 11.01
C ALA A 129 5.48 -3.85 11.41
N GLY A 130 4.39 -4.59 11.49
CA GLY A 130 4.33 -6.02 11.78
C GLY A 130 3.53 -6.81 10.74
N MET A 131 3.66 -8.13 10.78
CA MET A 131 3.08 -9.07 9.83
C MET A 131 3.55 -8.77 8.41
N ILE A 132 4.89 -8.63 8.23
CA ILE A 132 5.53 -8.21 6.98
C ILE A 132 6.34 -9.35 6.37
N HIS A 133 5.82 -9.94 5.28
CA HIS A 133 6.47 -11.00 4.48
C HIS A 133 6.25 -10.81 2.98
N PRO A 134 7.22 -11.17 2.10
CA PRO A 134 7.07 -11.07 0.65
C PRO A 134 5.85 -11.81 0.07
N ASN A 135 5.21 -11.25 -0.91
CA ASN A 135 3.94 -11.51 -1.58
C ASN A 135 2.76 -10.71 -1.02
N MET A 136 3.06 -9.47 -0.66
CA MET A 136 2.20 -8.47 -0.03
C MET A 136 1.90 -8.80 1.45
N ALA A 137 2.51 -8.01 2.30
CA ALA A 137 2.49 -8.11 3.76
C ALA A 137 1.50 -7.09 4.36
N THR A 138 1.21 -7.08 5.68
CA THR A 138 0.24 -6.18 6.34
C THR A 138 0.56 -4.71 6.11
N MET A 139 0.46 -4.30 4.87
CA MET A 139 0.71 -2.94 4.46
C MET A 139 -0.47 -2.38 3.68
N LEU A 140 -0.73 -1.12 3.88
CA LEU A 140 -1.53 -0.32 2.96
C LEU A 140 -0.61 0.68 2.31
N CYS A 141 -0.69 0.79 0.99
CA CYS A 141 0.04 1.80 0.23
C CYS A 141 -0.90 2.47 -0.78
N TYR A 142 -0.86 3.79 -0.80
CA TYR A 142 -1.61 4.64 -1.72
C TYR A 142 -0.63 5.47 -2.53
N LEU A 143 -0.68 5.31 -3.85
CA LEU A 143 0.09 6.13 -4.80
C LEU A 143 -0.87 7.12 -5.47
N LEU A 144 -0.67 8.39 -5.24
CA LEU A 144 -1.50 9.47 -5.78
C LEU A 144 -0.70 10.26 -6.81
N THR A 145 -1.32 10.59 -7.95
CA THR A 145 -0.68 11.41 -8.97
C THR A 145 -1.69 12.22 -9.79
N ASP A 146 -1.28 13.40 -10.22
CA ASP A 146 -2.01 14.24 -11.15
C ASP A 146 -1.71 13.93 -12.63
N ILE A 147 -0.73 13.07 -12.89
CA ILE A 147 -0.33 12.65 -14.23
C ILE A 147 -1.41 11.77 -14.85
N LYS A 148 -1.80 12.06 -16.10
CA LYS A 148 -2.76 11.26 -16.86
C LYS A 148 -2.09 10.03 -17.48
N PHE A 149 -2.58 8.83 -17.15
CA PHE A 149 -2.06 7.55 -17.64
C PHE A 149 -3.04 6.78 -18.50
N ASP A 150 -2.49 5.91 -19.35
CA ASP A 150 -3.20 4.71 -19.77
C ASP A 150 -3.32 3.74 -18.61
N THR A 151 -4.52 3.19 -18.38
CA THR A 151 -4.80 2.34 -17.21
C THR A 151 -3.92 1.09 -17.17
N LYS A 152 -3.69 0.45 -18.33
CA LYS A 152 -2.85 -0.75 -18.44
C LYS A 152 -1.40 -0.42 -18.09
N THR A 153 -0.88 0.68 -18.62
CA THR A 153 0.48 1.16 -18.34
C THR A 153 0.67 1.52 -16.87
N PHE A 154 -0.28 2.26 -16.29
CA PHE A 154 -0.21 2.62 -14.86
C PHE A 154 -0.20 1.38 -13.97
N LYS A 155 -1.10 0.43 -14.24
CA LYS A 155 -1.13 -0.86 -13.53
C LYS A 155 0.18 -1.63 -13.68
N ASN A 156 0.76 -1.66 -14.88
CA ASN A 156 2.04 -2.32 -15.13
C ASN A 156 3.18 -1.68 -14.35
N PHE A 157 3.25 -0.34 -14.30
CA PHE A 157 4.26 0.38 -13.52
C PHE A 157 4.16 0.07 -12.03
N ILE A 158 2.95 0.09 -11.47
CA ILE A 158 2.72 -0.26 -10.07
C ILE A 158 3.14 -1.71 -9.80
N ASN A 159 2.71 -2.68 -10.60
CA ASN A 159 3.04 -4.08 -10.39
C ASN A 159 4.55 -4.32 -10.42
N ARG A 160 5.26 -3.78 -11.42
CA ARG A 160 6.71 -3.91 -11.53
C ARG A 160 7.43 -3.26 -10.34
N ALA A 161 6.99 -2.08 -9.93
CA ALA A 161 7.58 -1.39 -8.77
C ALA A 161 7.31 -2.15 -7.46
N VAL A 162 6.13 -2.71 -7.26
CA VAL A 162 5.80 -3.59 -6.11
C VAL A 162 6.72 -4.81 -6.08
N ASP A 163 6.92 -5.45 -7.25
CA ASP A 163 7.75 -6.67 -7.34
C ASP A 163 9.24 -6.41 -7.02
N SER A 164 9.74 -5.22 -7.30
CA SER A 164 11.13 -4.84 -7.02
C SER A 164 11.34 -4.19 -5.64
N THR A 165 10.26 -3.88 -4.91
CA THR A 165 10.31 -3.16 -3.63
C THR A 165 9.55 -3.88 -2.52
N PHE A 166 8.24 -3.66 -2.38
CA PHE A 166 7.43 -4.25 -1.30
C PHE A 166 7.46 -5.78 -1.27
N ASN A 167 7.52 -6.44 -2.42
CA ASN A 167 7.69 -7.89 -2.49
C ASN A 167 9.12 -8.36 -2.18
N CYS A 168 10.03 -7.47 -1.82
CA CYS A 168 11.41 -7.78 -1.48
C CYS A 168 11.76 -7.52 -0.01
N ILE A 169 10.78 -7.16 0.83
CA ILE A 169 11.02 -6.91 2.26
C ILE A 169 10.44 -8.01 3.14
N SER A 170 11.05 -8.24 4.29
CA SER A 170 10.54 -9.13 5.34
C SER A 170 10.90 -8.58 6.71
N VAL A 171 9.94 -8.58 7.65
CA VAL A 171 10.16 -8.22 9.06
C VAL A 171 10.08 -9.49 9.92
N ASP A 172 8.94 -10.14 9.97
CA ASP A 172 8.66 -11.28 10.84
C ASP A 172 8.37 -12.59 10.09
N GLY A 173 8.27 -12.54 8.77
CA GLY A 173 7.96 -13.70 7.94
C GLY A 173 6.48 -14.04 7.84
N GLU A 174 5.59 -13.25 8.46
CA GLU A 174 4.14 -13.49 8.48
C GLU A 174 3.41 -12.67 7.41
N MET A 175 2.39 -13.27 6.77
CA MET A 175 1.57 -12.62 5.74
C MET A 175 0.26 -12.10 6.31
N SER A 176 -0.14 -10.91 5.90
CA SER A 176 -1.43 -10.33 6.24
C SER A 176 -2.58 -10.78 5.35
N THR A 177 -3.78 -10.59 5.88
CA THR A 177 -5.03 -10.76 5.14
C THR A 177 -5.41 -9.52 4.31
N ASN A 178 -4.77 -8.36 4.52
CA ASN A 178 -5.31 -7.06 4.09
C ASN A 178 -4.40 -6.22 3.20
N ASP A 179 -3.32 -6.79 2.69
CA ASP A 179 -2.36 -6.05 1.87
C ASP A 179 -2.99 -5.40 0.66
N THR A 180 -2.63 -4.14 0.46
CA THR A 180 -3.18 -3.36 -0.64
C THR A 180 -2.17 -2.31 -1.10
N VAL A 181 -1.89 -2.31 -2.40
CA VAL A 181 -1.28 -1.17 -3.10
C VAL A 181 -2.29 -0.64 -4.08
N LEU A 182 -2.72 0.60 -3.89
CA LEU A 182 -3.70 1.27 -4.74
C LEU A 182 -3.07 2.50 -5.38
N GLY A 183 -3.08 2.57 -6.72
CA GLY A 183 -2.69 3.74 -7.48
C GLY A 183 -3.90 4.53 -7.96
N LEU A 184 -3.88 5.83 -7.75
CA LEU A 184 -4.91 6.78 -8.17
C LEU A 184 -4.29 7.89 -9.01
N SER A 185 -4.82 8.07 -10.21
CA SER A 185 -4.40 9.09 -11.17
C SER A 185 -5.61 9.91 -11.58
N ASN A 186 -5.65 11.20 -11.22
CA ASN A 186 -6.77 12.09 -11.56
C ASN A 186 -6.60 12.81 -12.88
N GLY A 187 -5.38 12.84 -13.46
CA GLY A 187 -5.07 13.46 -14.74
C GLY A 187 -5.15 14.97 -14.76
N LEU A 188 -5.21 15.64 -13.60
CA LEU A 188 -5.34 17.10 -13.48
C LEU A 188 -4.15 17.87 -14.08
N LEU A 189 -2.99 17.23 -14.21
CA LEU A 189 -1.83 17.81 -14.91
C LEU A 189 -2.16 18.18 -16.36
N GLY A 190 -3.15 17.52 -16.98
CA GLY A 190 -3.58 17.80 -18.36
C GLY A 190 -2.50 17.44 -19.41
N ASN A 191 -1.64 16.48 -19.11
CA ASN A 191 -0.66 15.95 -20.07
C ASN A 191 -1.32 15.01 -21.07
N LYS A 192 -0.64 14.76 -22.21
CA LYS A 192 -0.98 13.63 -23.10
C LYS A 192 -0.90 12.33 -22.29
N LYS A 193 -1.84 11.42 -22.52
CA LYS A 193 -1.95 10.14 -21.81
C LYS A 193 -0.63 9.37 -21.89
N ILE A 194 0.00 9.09 -20.75
CA ILE A 194 1.24 8.31 -20.68
C ILE A 194 0.93 6.83 -20.97
N ASN A 195 1.66 6.27 -21.92
CA ASN A 195 1.69 4.84 -22.22
C ASN A 195 3.14 4.32 -22.24
N ASP A 196 3.33 3.02 -22.44
CA ASP A 196 4.66 2.38 -22.42
C ASP A 196 5.64 2.94 -23.46
N LYS A 197 5.14 3.55 -24.55
CA LYS A 197 5.93 4.17 -25.63
C LYS A 197 6.20 5.66 -25.41
N SER A 198 5.64 6.27 -24.37
CA SER A 198 5.84 7.68 -24.08
C SER A 198 7.30 7.96 -23.72
N PRO A 199 7.92 9.04 -24.22
CA PRO A 199 9.33 9.36 -23.93
C PRO A 199 9.66 9.44 -22.44
N GLN A 200 8.69 9.88 -21.62
CA GLN A 200 8.84 10.02 -20.19
C GLN A 200 8.51 8.75 -19.38
N ALA A 201 8.02 7.69 -20.04
CA ALA A 201 7.52 6.47 -19.38
C ALA A 201 8.55 5.87 -18.41
N ASN A 202 9.80 5.71 -18.85
CA ASN A 202 10.85 5.14 -18.01
C ASN A 202 11.19 6.05 -16.82
N LYS A 203 11.26 7.37 -17.02
CA LYS A 203 11.54 8.35 -15.94
C LYS A 203 10.42 8.32 -14.88
N ILE A 204 9.17 8.26 -15.32
CA ILE A 204 8.00 8.17 -14.42
C ILE A 204 8.01 6.83 -13.67
N TYR A 205 8.27 5.72 -14.37
CA TYR A 205 8.40 4.41 -13.72
C TYR A 205 9.46 4.42 -12.63
N LYS A 206 10.65 4.94 -12.91
CA LYS A 206 11.76 5.05 -11.95
C LYS A 206 11.39 5.91 -10.73
N SER A 207 10.62 6.97 -10.93
CA SER A 207 10.11 7.79 -9.83
C SER A 207 9.14 7.02 -8.93
N ILE A 208 8.21 6.25 -9.51
CA ILE A 208 7.31 5.37 -8.76
C ILE A 208 8.11 4.31 -7.99
N GLU A 209 9.07 3.67 -8.65
CA GLU A 209 9.95 2.65 -8.06
C GLU A 209 10.73 3.24 -6.87
N ASN A 210 11.29 4.44 -7.00
CA ASN A 210 12.04 5.10 -5.93
C ASN A 210 11.14 5.47 -4.72
N ILE A 211 9.90 5.92 -4.98
CA ILE A 211 8.91 6.17 -3.92
C ILE A 211 8.61 4.87 -3.18
N PHE A 212 8.33 3.78 -3.89
CA PHE A 212 8.03 2.48 -3.27
C PHE A 212 9.24 1.89 -2.55
N TYR A 213 10.45 2.06 -3.09
CA TYR A 213 11.68 1.67 -2.41
C TYR A 213 11.86 2.42 -1.09
N GLY A 214 11.67 3.74 -1.09
CA GLY A 214 11.75 4.56 0.12
C GLY A 214 10.71 4.14 1.17
N LEU A 215 9.45 3.93 0.76
CA LEU A 215 8.37 3.48 1.64
C LEU A 215 8.62 2.06 2.17
N SER A 216 9.08 1.14 1.34
CA SER A 216 9.40 -0.23 1.75
C SER A 216 10.54 -0.28 2.76
N LYS A 217 11.55 0.57 2.57
CA LYS A 217 12.64 0.74 3.54
C LYS A 217 12.14 1.30 4.87
N ASP A 218 11.27 2.33 4.84
CA ASP A 218 10.69 2.91 6.05
C ASP A 218 9.85 1.88 6.82
N ILE A 219 9.11 1.00 6.14
CA ILE A 219 8.35 -0.11 6.76
C ILE A 219 9.29 -1.05 7.51
N VAL A 220 10.41 -1.45 6.90
CA VAL A 220 11.38 -2.35 7.56
C VAL A 220 12.09 -1.67 8.73
N LEU A 221 12.41 -0.39 8.60
CA LEU A 221 13.00 0.41 9.69
C LEU A 221 12.06 0.54 10.88
N ASP A 222 10.75 0.62 10.62
CA ASP A 222 9.70 0.73 11.63
C ASP A 222 9.23 -0.65 12.15
N GLY A 223 9.83 -1.73 11.69
CA GLY A 223 9.46 -3.09 12.08
C GLY A 223 9.34 -3.26 13.58
N GLU A 224 8.30 -3.97 14.04
CA GLU A 224 8.04 -4.23 15.46
C GLU A 224 9.27 -4.88 16.12
N GLY A 225 9.81 -4.23 17.16
CA GLY A 225 11.03 -4.67 17.84
C GLY A 225 12.33 -4.55 17.04
N SER A 226 12.28 -4.02 15.81
CA SER A 226 13.45 -3.90 14.94
C SER A 226 14.47 -2.90 15.51
N THR A 227 15.71 -3.34 15.60
CA THR A 227 16.88 -2.49 16.00
C THR A 227 17.87 -2.34 14.85
N LYS A 228 17.75 -3.17 13.81
CA LYS A 228 18.68 -3.23 12.68
C LYS A 228 17.95 -3.50 11.38
N ILE A 229 18.54 -3.04 10.28
CA ILE A 229 18.12 -3.37 8.92
C ILE A 229 19.27 -4.08 8.20
N CYS A 230 18.95 -5.15 7.48
CA CYS A 230 19.91 -5.86 6.66
C CYS A 230 19.48 -5.82 5.20
N LYS A 231 20.43 -5.52 4.31
CA LYS A 231 20.26 -5.60 2.87
C LYS A 231 20.97 -6.84 2.35
N ILE A 232 20.21 -7.81 1.85
CA ILE A 232 20.72 -9.04 1.25
C ILE A 232 20.81 -8.87 -0.26
N ILE A 233 22.02 -9.07 -0.80
CA ILE A 233 22.31 -8.97 -2.23
C ILE A 233 22.79 -10.32 -2.72
N VAL A 234 22.06 -10.94 -3.63
CA VAL A 234 22.43 -12.20 -4.28
C VAL A 234 22.90 -11.91 -5.70
N LYS A 235 24.16 -12.30 -6.01
CA LYS A 235 24.78 -12.17 -7.33
C LYS A 235 25.09 -13.55 -7.91
N GLY A 236 25.15 -13.66 -9.24
CA GLY A 236 25.57 -14.89 -9.92
C GLY A 236 24.53 -16.03 -9.93
N ALA A 237 23.31 -15.80 -9.48
CA ALA A 237 22.27 -16.83 -9.60
C ALA A 237 21.80 -16.99 -11.06
N LYS A 238 21.30 -18.18 -11.40
CA LYS A 238 20.86 -18.57 -12.76
C LYS A 238 19.80 -17.61 -13.33
N ASN A 239 18.93 -17.08 -12.48
CA ASN A 239 17.87 -16.15 -12.87
C ASN A 239 17.37 -15.36 -11.66
N SER A 240 16.56 -14.31 -11.91
CA SER A 240 15.99 -13.43 -10.88
C SER A 240 15.10 -14.17 -9.87
N ARG A 241 14.40 -15.24 -10.28
CA ARG A 241 13.55 -16.04 -9.38
C ARG A 241 14.37 -16.75 -8.33
N ASP A 242 15.49 -17.36 -8.75
CA ASP A 242 16.39 -18.08 -7.85
C ASP A 242 17.11 -17.10 -6.92
N SER A 243 17.56 -15.93 -7.42
CA SER A 243 18.12 -14.86 -6.57
C SER A 243 17.17 -14.45 -5.46
N LYS A 244 15.90 -14.20 -5.81
CA LYS A 244 14.88 -13.82 -4.82
C LYS A 244 14.61 -14.92 -3.81
N ARG A 245 14.57 -16.19 -4.25
CA ARG A 245 14.36 -17.34 -3.36
C ARG A 245 15.49 -17.49 -2.36
N ILE A 246 16.74 -17.37 -2.80
CA ILE A 246 17.92 -17.41 -1.93
C ILE A 246 17.86 -16.27 -0.92
N ALA A 247 17.66 -15.02 -1.39
CA ALA A 247 17.60 -13.86 -0.51
C ALA A 247 16.49 -13.99 0.55
N ARG A 248 15.31 -14.51 0.17
CA ARG A 248 14.19 -14.74 1.11
C ARG A 248 14.52 -15.79 2.17
N ASN A 249 15.14 -16.90 1.78
CA ASN A 249 15.52 -17.93 2.73
C ASN A 249 16.50 -17.39 3.78
N ILE A 250 17.47 -16.59 3.37
CA ILE A 250 18.38 -15.93 4.29
C ILE A 250 17.61 -14.93 5.17
N ALA A 251 16.79 -14.05 4.58
CA ALA A 251 16.04 -13.04 5.31
C ALA A 251 15.07 -13.61 6.35
N ASN A 252 14.53 -14.81 6.12
CA ASN A 252 13.57 -15.46 7.01
C ASN A 252 14.21 -16.51 7.95
N SER A 253 15.51 -16.71 7.86
CA SER A 253 16.23 -17.60 8.79
C SER A 253 16.18 -17.00 10.20
N LEU A 254 15.60 -17.74 11.15
CA LEU A 254 15.56 -17.34 12.56
C LEU A 254 16.97 -17.20 13.14
N LEU A 255 17.87 -18.11 12.77
CA LEU A 255 19.28 -18.06 13.16
C LEU A 255 19.97 -16.79 12.69
N PHE A 256 19.75 -16.40 11.42
CA PHE A 256 20.29 -15.18 10.88
C PHE A 256 19.73 -13.93 11.58
N LYS A 257 18.42 -13.92 11.80
CA LYS A 257 17.72 -12.78 12.46
C LYS A 257 18.19 -12.61 13.91
N THR A 258 18.32 -13.70 14.68
CA THR A 258 18.76 -13.63 16.07
C THR A 258 20.22 -13.22 16.18
N ALA A 259 21.09 -13.72 15.32
CA ALA A 259 22.50 -13.28 15.24
C ALA A 259 22.61 -11.80 14.89
N LEU A 260 21.84 -11.33 13.89
CA LEU A 260 21.79 -9.93 13.52
C LEU A 260 21.29 -9.04 14.66
N PHE A 261 20.22 -9.45 15.35
CA PHE A 261 19.67 -8.73 16.49
C PHE A 261 20.70 -8.62 17.63
N GLY A 262 21.33 -9.74 17.98
CA GLY A 262 22.35 -9.82 19.03
C GLY A 262 23.70 -9.18 18.68
N SER A 263 23.86 -8.64 17.46
CA SER A 263 25.15 -8.15 16.94
C SER A 263 26.26 -9.22 16.92
N ASP A 264 25.87 -10.49 16.83
CA ASP A 264 26.80 -11.61 16.67
C ASP A 264 27.21 -11.71 15.19
N PRO A 265 28.50 -11.60 14.84
CA PRO A 265 28.96 -11.69 13.45
C PRO A 265 28.66 -13.03 12.80
N ASN A 266 28.55 -14.10 13.56
CA ASN A 266 28.10 -15.46 13.22
C ASN A 266 28.38 -15.88 11.76
N TRP A 267 29.57 -15.60 11.30
CA TRP A 267 30.00 -15.77 9.91
C TRP A 267 29.95 -17.23 9.42
N GLY A 268 29.86 -18.18 10.33
CA GLY A 268 29.75 -19.62 10.02
C GLY A 268 28.32 -20.10 9.72
N ARG A 269 27.34 -19.21 9.65
CA ARG A 269 25.92 -19.56 9.44
C ARG A 269 25.32 -18.99 8.17
#